data_712388d598bbd33256e8c805b7304144
#
_entry.id   712388d598bbd33256e8c805b7304144
#
_cell.length_a   1.000
_cell.length_b   1.000
_cell.length_c   1.000
_cell.angle_alpha   90.00
_cell.angle_beta   90.00
_cell.angle_gamma   90.00
#
_symmetry.space_group_name_H-M   'P 1'
#
loop_
_entity.id
_entity.type
_entity.pdbx_description
1 polymer ?
#
loop_
_entity_poly.entity_id
_entity_poly.type
_entity_poly.pdbx_seq_one_letter_code
_entity_poly.pdbx_strand_id
1 'polypeptide(L)'
;KRDAIRAFIAATLEAMRQIEANPELGVDASAKVVPEVAATPAARANSLAVMQATVGVWAGPLQESAGYGAISVEGWETSISFMRSIPGQQVLEGLTASDIVDESLLP
;
A
#
# COMPACT_ATOMS: atom_id res chain seq x y z
N LYS A 1 8.79 4.74 20.17
CA LYS A 1 8.83 4.19 18.79
C LYS A 1 7.44 3.89 18.24
N ARG A 2 6.52 3.26 19.01
CA ARG A 2 5.16 2.92 18.52
C ARG A 2 4.39 4.16 18.06
N ASP A 3 4.42 5.25 18.82
CA ASP A 3 3.72 6.50 18.47
C ASP A 3 4.23 7.12 17.16
N ALA A 4 5.54 7.07 16.94
CA ALA A 4 6.13 7.53 15.68
C ALA A 4 5.69 6.67 14.50
N ILE A 5 5.58 5.33 14.68
CA ILE A 5 5.08 4.41 13.65
C ILE A 5 3.61 4.70 13.36
N ARG A 6 2.77 4.86 14.39
CA ARG A 6 1.36 5.24 14.23
C ARG A 6 1.20 6.55 13.47
N ALA A 7 1.97 7.57 13.86
CA ALA A 7 1.93 8.88 13.18
C ALA A 7 2.33 8.77 11.70
N PHE A 8 3.35 7.96 11.39
CA PHE A 8 3.76 7.70 10.01
C PHE A 8 2.67 6.97 9.22
N ILE A 9 2.06 5.93 9.81
CA ILE A 9 0.96 5.20 9.18
C ILE A 9 -0.23 6.15 8.95
N ALA A 10 -0.62 6.94 9.93
CA ALA A 10 -1.72 7.90 9.80
C ALA A 10 -1.49 8.89 8.66
N ALA A 11 -0.28 9.46 8.56
CA ALA A 11 0.09 10.37 7.48
C ALA A 11 0.07 9.68 6.11
N THR A 12 0.52 8.42 6.04
CA THR A 12 0.50 7.63 4.81
C THR A 12 -0.92 7.35 4.35
N LEU A 13 -1.80 6.92 5.26
CA LEU A 13 -3.20 6.63 4.94
C LEU A 13 -3.96 7.90 4.51
N GLU A 14 -3.65 9.03 5.12
CA GLU A 14 -4.22 10.33 4.72
C GLU A 14 -3.74 10.72 3.32
N ALA A 15 -2.45 10.56 3.01
CA ALA A 15 -1.91 10.80 1.68
C ALA A 15 -2.57 9.90 0.62
N MET A 16 -2.82 8.63 0.93
CA MET A 16 -3.52 7.70 0.04
C MET A 16 -4.94 8.17 -0.27
N ARG A 17 -5.71 8.63 0.73
CA ARG A 17 -7.06 9.18 0.53
C ARG A 17 -7.04 10.43 -0.36
N GLN A 18 -6.07 11.31 -0.15
CA GLN A 18 -5.93 12.53 -0.97
C GLN A 18 -5.59 12.19 -2.41
N ILE A 19 -4.69 11.23 -2.64
CA ILE A 19 -4.30 10.77 -3.97
C ILE A 19 -5.45 10.04 -4.67
N GLU A 20 -6.25 9.26 -3.95
CA GLU A 20 -7.45 8.63 -4.48
C GLU A 20 -8.45 9.68 -4.98
N ALA A 21 -8.70 10.72 -4.17
CA ALA A 21 -9.58 11.82 -4.55
C ALA A 21 -9.02 12.65 -5.71
N ASN A 22 -7.69 12.80 -5.81
CA ASN A 22 -7.03 13.54 -6.87
C ASN A 22 -5.62 12.95 -7.14
N PRO A 23 -5.47 12.03 -8.11
CA PRO A 23 -4.19 11.40 -8.47
C PRO A 23 -3.08 12.36 -8.91
N GLU A 24 -3.43 13.55 -9.39
CA GLU A 24 -2.46 14.61 -9.73
C GLU A 24 -1.59 15.00 -8.54
N LEU A 25 -2.13 14.97 -7.31
CA LEU A 25 -1.37 15.28 -6.09
C LEU A 25 -0.20 14.31 -5.90
N GLY A 26 -0.38 13.04 -6.24
CA GLY A 26 0.68 12.03 -6.18
C GLY A 26 1.78 12.31 -7.21
N VAL A 27 1.43 12.72 -8.42
CA VAL A 27 2.39 13.11 -9.47
C VAL A 27 3.15 14.36 -9.03
N ASP A 28 2.46 15.37 -8.51
CA ASP A 28 3.09 16.63 -8.04
C ASP A 28 4.04 16.40 -6.86
N ALA A 29 3.66 15.55 -5.93
CA ALA A 29 4.52 15.18 -4.81
C ALA A 29 5.77 14.41 -5.28
N SER A 30 5.60 13.48 -6.20
CA SER A 30 6.71 12.71 -6.78
C SER A 30 7.67 13.60 -7.56
N ALA A 31 7.17 14.56 -8.33
CA ALA A 31 7.97 15.49 -9.12
C ALA A 31 8.88 16.40 -8.26
N LYS A 32 8.55 16.62 -6.99
CA LYS A 32 9.41 17.38 -6.06
C LYS A 32 10.70 16.63 -5.72
N VAL A 33 10.68 15.30 -5.79
CA VAL A 33 11.82 14.43 -5.46
C VAL A 33 12.47 13.89 -6.72
N VAL A 34 11.68 13.59 -7.74
CA VAL A 34 12.09 13.03 -9.03
C VAL A 34 11.46 13.88 -10.14
N PRO A 35 12.09 15.02 -10.52
CA PRO A 35 11.51 15.96 -11.50
C PRO A 35 11.18 15.33 -12.85
N GLU A 36 11.89 14.29 -13.24
CA GLU A 36 11.74 13.59 -14.52
C GLU A 36 10.34 13.02 -14.74
N VAL A 37 9.60 12.68 -13.67
CA VAL A 37 8.24 12.13 -13.77
C VAL A 37 7.23 13.12 -14.33
N ALA A 38 7.56 14.41 -14.34
CA ALA A 38 6.73 15.49 -14.88
C ALA A 38 7.51 16.47 -15.77
N ALA A 39 8.71 16.11 -16.23
CA ALA A 39 9.60 16.97 -16.99
C ALA A 39 9.03 17.38 -18.37
N THR A 40 8.13 16.57 -18.93
CA THR A 40 7.42 16.87 -20.19
C THR A 40 5.94 16.55 -20.03
N PRO A 41 5.05 17.12 -20.88
CA PRO A 41 3.63 16.76 -20.86
C PRO A 41 3.39 15.25 -21.03
N ALA A 42 4.19 14.58 -21.86
CA ALA A 42 4.10 13.13 -22.06
C ALA A 42 4.52 12.34 -20.80
N ALA A 43 5.63 12.73 -20.15
CA ALA A 43 6.08 12.12 -18.91
C ALA A 43 5.03 12.26 -17.81
N ARG A 44 4.47 13.48 -17.66
CA ARG A 44 3.40 13.73 -16.68
C ARG A 44 2.16 12.87 -16.95
N ALA A 45 1.71 12.79 -18.21
CA ALA A 45 0.55 11.97 -18.58
C ALA A 45 0.77 10.49 -18.27
N ASN A 46 1.97 9.95 -18.55
CA ASN A 46 2.33 8.58 -18.22
C ASN A 46 2.34 8.36 -16.69
N SER A 47 2.94 9.29 -15.94
CA SER A 47 2.98 9.21 -14.48
C SER A 47 1.57 9.26 -13.87
N LEU A 48 0.68 10.07 -14.42
CA LEU A 48 -0.71 10.13 -14.00
C LEU A 48 -1.44 8.79 -14.28
N ALA A 49 -1.24 8.19 -15.45
CA ALA A 49 -1.83 6.88 -15.77
C ALA A 49 -1.34 5.79 -14.82
N VAL A 50 -0.04 5.77 -14.48
CA VAL A 50 0.53 4.86 -13.48
C VAL A 50 -0.08 5.12 -12.09
N MET A 51 -0.21 6.38 -11.68
CA MET A 51 -0.82 6.73 -10.39
C MET A 51 -2.27 6.27 -10.30
N GLN A 52 -3.07 6.47 -11.35
CA GLN A 52 -4.46 6.01 -11.42
C GLN A 52 -4.56 4.48 -11.34
N ALA A 53 -3.68 3.75 -12.03
CA ALA A 53 -3.62 2.29 -11.92
C ALA A 53 -3.23 1.84 -10.51
N THR A 54 -2.30 2.53 -9.86
CA THR A 54 -1.87 2.27 -8.48
C THR A 54 -3.02 2.48 -7.49
N VAL A 55 -3.76 3.58 -7.63
CA VAL A 55 -4.97 3.85 -6.81
C VAL A 55 -5.99 2.72 -6.97
N GLY A 56 -6.19 2.21 -8.17
CA GLY A 56 -7.08 1.07 -8.42
C GLY A 56 -6.68 -0.23 -7.69
N VAL A 57 -5.39 -0.37 -7.36
CA VAL A 57 -4.91 -1.50 -6.53
C VAL A 57 -5.14 -1.23 -5.04
N TRP A 58 -5.02 0.03 -4.58
CA TRP A 58 -5.25 0.37 -3.18
C TRP A 58 -6.73 0.29 -2.80
N ALA A 59 -7.61 0.78 -3.68
CA ALA A 59 -9.05 0.86 -3.48
C ALA A 59 -9.73 -0.47 -3.83
N GLY A 60 -9.46 -1.51 -3.06
CA GLY A 60 -10.12 -2.81 -3.19
C GLY A 60 -11.32 -2.98 -2.24
N PRO A 61 -12.09 -4.06 -2.37
CA PRO A 61 -13.28 -4.29 -1.55
C PRO A 61 -13.04 -4.25 -0.04
N LEU A 62 -11.86 -4.67 0.41
CA LEU A 62 -11.49 -4.60 1.82
C LEU A 62 -11.36 -3.15 2.29
N GLN A 63 -10.71 -2.30 1.50
CA GLN A 63 -10.52 -0.88 1.81
C GLN A 63 -11.83 -0.11 1.73
N GLU A 64 -12.74 -0.48 0.83
CA GLU A 64 -14.08 0.11 0.74
C GLU A 64 -14.93 -0.21 1.98
N SER A 65 -14.81 -1.41 2.54
CA SER A 65 -15.60 -1.87 3.69
C SER A 65 -14.99 -1.51 5.04
N ALA A 66 -13.66 -1.54 5.17
CA ALA A 66 -12.94 -1.41 6.43
C ALA A 66 -11.97 -0.21 6.48
N GLY A 67 -11.81 0.53 5.38
CA GLY A 67 -10.94 1.68 5.25
C GLY A 67 -9.50 1.35 4.88
N TYR A 68 -8.75 2.40 4.49
CA TYR A 68 -7.32 2.27 4.19
C TYR A 68 -6.54 1.78 5.41
N GLY A 69 -5.61 0.86 5.15
CA GLY A 69 -4.81 0.21 6.18
C GLY A 69 -5.41 -1.10 6.70
N ALA A 70 -6.65 -1.43 6.33
CA ALA A 70 -7.25 -2.71 6.68
C ALA A 70 -6.45 -3.88 6.12
N ILE A 71 -6.26 -4.90 6.93
CA ILE A 71 -5.45 -6.08 6.62
C ILE A 71 -6.34 -7.32 6.67
N SER A 72 -6.27 -8.15 5.62
CA SER A 72 -6.94 -9.44 5.62
C SER A 72 -6.03 -10.49 6.28
N VAL A 73 -6.33 -10.85 7.52
CA VAL A 73 -5.64 -11.95 8.21
C VAL A 73 -5.81 -13.27 7.43
N GLU A 74 -7.00 -13.55 6.92
CA GLU A 74 -7.27 -14.71 6.06
C GLU A 74 -6.44 -14.69 4.77
N GLY A 75 -6.30 -13.51 4.15
CA GLY A 75 -5.45 -13.31 2.97
C GLY A 75 -3.98 -13.61 3.26
N TRP A 76 -3.47 -13.21 4.42
CA TRP A 76 -2.11 -13.54 4.87
C TRP A 76 -1.94 -15.03 5.14
N GLU A 77 -2.88 -15.71 5.80
CA GLU A 77 -2.85 -17.17 6.00
C GLU A 77 -2.84 -17.91 4.66
N THR A 78 -3.65 -17.46 3.70
CA THR A 78 -3.67 -18.00 2.34
C THR A 78 -2.32 -17.82 1.65
N SER A 79 -1.71 -16.63 1.77
CA SER A 79 -0.40 -16.33 1.20
C SER A 79 0.71 -17.18 1.83
N ILE A 80 0.70 -17.36 3.15
CA ILE A 80 1.65 -18.23 3.87
C ILE A 80 1.50 -19.68 3.37
N SER A 81 0.27 -20.17 3.26
CA SER A 81 -0.01 -21.52 2.76
C SER A 81 0.45 -21.70 1.31
N PHE A 82 0.21 -20.71 0.47
CA PHE A 82 0.69 -20.71 -0.90
C PHE A 82 2.22 -20.77 -0.97
N MET A 83 2.92 -19.91 -0.21
CA MET A 83 4.39 -19.90 -0.16
C MET A 83 4.96 -21.24 0.29
N ARG A 84 4.32 -21.92 1.26
CA ARG A 84 4.71 -23.27 1.68
C ARG A 84 4.54 -24.32 0.58
N SER A 85 3.61 -24.12 -0.34
CA SER A 85 3.36 -25.05 -1.45
C SER A 85 4.38 -24.94 -2.57
N ILE A 86 5.18 -23.88 -2.62
CA ILE A 86 6.18 -23.67 -3.68
C ILE A 86 7.44 -24.48 -3.36
N PRO A 87 7.87 -25.39 -4.25
CA PRO A 87 9.09 -26.17 -4.04
C PRO A 87 10.32 -25.27 -3.87
N GLY A 88 11.11 -25.55 -2.83
CA GLY A 88 12.36 -24.80 -2.56
C GLY A 88 12.17 -23.50 -1.77
N GLN A 89 10.93 -23.07 -1.49
CA GLN A 89 10.67 -21.95 -0.58
C GLN A 89 10.80 -22.41 0.88
N GLN A 90 11.52 -21.60 1.65
CA GLN A 90 11.65 -21.82 3.10
C GLN A 90 10.72 -20.86 3.82
N VAL A 91 9.64 -21.38 4.37
CA VAL A 91 8.72 -20.66 5.24
C VAL A 91 8.90 -21.21 6.65
N LEU A 92 9.05 -20.33 7.63
CA LEU A 92 9.23 -20.71 9.04
C LEU A 92 8.10 -21.67 9.47
N GLU A 93 8.47 -22.77 10.11
CA GLU A 93 7.52 -23.72 10.64
C GLU A 93 6.65 -23.05 11.72
N GLY A 94 5.34 -23.27 11.67
CA GLY A 94 4.40 -22.66 12.61
C GLY A 94 4.08 -21.18 12.36
N LEU A 95 4.69 -20.51 11.36
CA LEU A 95 4.38 -19.11 11.05
C LEU A 95 2.88 -18.94 10.76
N THR A 96 2.27 -17.97 11.42
CA THR A 96 0.87 -17.56 11.23
C THR A 96 0.80 -16.09 10.85
N ALA A 97 -0.35 -15.62 10.36
CA ALA A 97 -0.56 -14.21 10.06
C ALA A 97 -0.38 -13.32 11.32
N SER A 98 -0.77 -13.80 12.50
CA SER A 98 -0.63 -13.06 13.76
C SER A 98 0.82 -12.82 14.19
N ASP A 99 1.78 -13.57 13.64
CA ASP A 99 3.21 -13.34 13.92
C ASP A 99 3.79 -12.18 13.11
N ILE A 100 3.13 -11.79 12.01
CA ILE A 100 3.64 -10.79 11.06
C ILE A 100 2.71 -9.59 10.87
N VAL A 101 1.48 -9.64 11.38
CA VAL A 101 0.49 -8.55 11.29
C VAL A 101 0.23 -7.97 12.67
N ASP A 102 0.41 -6.66 12.81
CA ASP A 102 0.09 -5.91 14.04
C ASP A 102 -0.88 -4.75 13.73
N GLU A 103 -2.18 -5.04 13.74
CA GLU A 103 -3.24 -4.04 13.51
C GLU A 103 -3.33 -2.99 14.63
N SER A 104 -2.72 -3.24 15.80
CA SER A 104 -2.70 -2.28 16.90
C SER A 104 -1.90 -1.00 16.61
N LEU A 105 -1.19 -0.98 15.48
CA LEU A 105 -0.47 0.19 14.98
C LEU A 105 -1.31 1.07 14.05
N LEU A 106 -2.48 0.61 13.61
CA LEU A 106 -3.41 1.43 12.83
C LEU A 106 -3.95 2.59 13.69
N PRO A 107 -4.16 3.76 13.08
CA PRO A 107 -4.70 4.93 13.78
C PRO A 107 -6.16 4.76 14.20
#